data_c194836c0e20193362894a5606b7c5c3
#
_entry.id   c194836c0e20193362894a5606b7c5c3
#
_cell.length_a   1.000
_cell.length_b   1.000
_cell.length_c   1.000
_cell.angle_alpha   90.00
_cell.angle_beta   90.00
_cell.angle_gamma   90.00
#
_symmetry.space_group_name_H-M   'P 1'
#
loop_
_entity.id
_entity.type
_entity.pdbx_description
1 polymer ?
#
loop_
_entity_poly.entity_id
_entity_poly.type
_entity_poly.pdbx_seq_one_letter_code
_entity_poly.pdbx_strand_id
1 'polypeptide(L)'
;LADQRIIDGIGSGLLNPFGEQSAAGQAYLNDSLLKGEYLSAKMTSTAVDAKISRELFNLPAGAVGFAVGTEFRNDKAEYNVNRDLAGQASSSGYAEAQNQSGSRNISAIFSELSVPVVKNLELSLAARYDHYNDVGGSFNPKVGVRWQPTSQVLLRSSYNTGFRAPTLYDLHGP
;
A
#
# COMPACT_ATOMS: atom_id res chain seq x y z
N LEU A 1 -9.65 -25.95 9.57
CA LEU A 1 -10.39 -27.08 10.15
C LEU A 1 -11.16 -26.60 11.38
N ALA A 2 -12.30 -27.22 11.66
CA ALA A 2 -13.06 -26.96 12.88
C ALA A 2 -12.34 -27.61 14.05
N ASP A 3 -12.01 -26.80 15.07
CA ASP A 3 -11.17 -27.21 16.21
C ASP A 3 -11.81 -28.35 16.99
N GLN A 4 -13.06 -28.20 17.38
CA GLN A 4 -13.78 -29.22 18.14
C GLN A 4 -13.87 -30.56 17.39
N ARG A 5 -14.08 -30.53 16.07
CA ARG A 5 -14.12 -31.77 15.26
C ARG A 5 -12.78 -32.50 15.20
N ILE A 6 -11.65 -31.79 15.25
CA ILE A 6 -10.33 -32.41 15.31
C ILE A 6 -10.15 -33.12 16.67
N ILE A 7 -10.52 -32.45 17.75
CA ILE A 7 -10.47 -33.02 19.12
C ILE A 7 -11.32 -34.29 19.18
N ASP A 8 -12.56 -34.22 18.70
CA ASP A 8 -13.50 -35.36 18.68
C ASP A 8 -12.98 -36.50 17.81
N GLY A 9 -12.41 -36.22 16.65
CA GLY A 9 -11.84 -37.20 15.75
C GLY A 9 -10.63 -37.93 16.34
N ILE A 10 -9.78 -37.25 17.08
CA ILE A 10 -8.67 -37.85 17.82
C ILE A 10 -9.21 -38.66 18.99
N GLY A 11 -10.10 -38.10 19.78
CA GLY A 11 -10.69 -38.76 20.95
C GLY A 11 -11.46 -40.04 20.62
N SER A 12 -12.09 -40.12 19.45
CA SER A 12 -12.76 -41.32 18.95
C SER A 12 -11.84 -42.35 18.31
N GLY A 13 -10.56 -42.03 18.12
CA GLY A 13 -9.60 -42.88 17.41
C GLY A 13 -9.78 -42.91 15.87
N LEU A 14 -10.65 -42.07 15.32
CA LEU A 14 -10.88 -41.94 13.89
C LEU A 14 -9.71 -41.23 13.19
N LEU A 15 -9.11 -40.23 13.85
CA LEU A 15 -7.93 -39.52 13.40
C LEU A 15 -6.67 -40.06 14.09
N ASN A 16 -5.63 -40.31 13.29
CA ASN A 16 -4.30 -40.68 13.78
C ASN A 16 -3.45 -39.39 13.92
N PRO A 17 -3.13 -38.94 15.15
CA PRO A 17 -2.30 -37.74 15.34
C PRO A 17 -0.81 -37.94 15.03
N PHE A 18 -0.35 -39.19 14.85
CA PHE A 18 1.07 -39.55 14.75
C PHE A 18 1.49 -40.23 13.44
N GLY A 19 0.61 -40.30 12.44
CA GLY A 19 0.91 -40.98 11.21
C GLY A 19 -0.11 -40.78 10.10
N GLU A 20 -0.04 -41.62 9.09
CA GLU A 20 -0.95 -41.56 7.95
C GLU A 20 -2.42 -41.80 8.40
N GLN A 21 -3.32 -41.09 7.75
CA GLN A 21 -4.75 -41.23 8.01
C GLN A 21 -5.32 -42.41 7.22
N SER A 22 -6.23 -43.14 7.85
CA SER A 22 -7.08 -44.08 7.15
C SER A 22 -7.99 -43.35 6.14
N ALA A 23 -8.57 -44.08 5.19
CA ALA A 23 -9.53 -43.52 4.24
C ALA A 23 -10.74 -42.85 4.97
N ALA A 24 -11.19 -43.44 6.08
CA ALA A 24 -12.25 -42.86 6.92
C ALA A 24 -11.78 -41.60 7.65
N GLY A 25 -10.55 -41.58 8.17
CA GLY A 25 -9.93 -40.39 8.81
C GLY A 25 -9.75 -39.28 7.82
N GLN A 26 -9.31 -39.57 6.60
CA GLN A 26 -9.17 -38.53 5.54
C GLN A 26 -10.54 -37.97 5.11
N ALA A 27 -11.56 -38.80 4.99
CA ALA A 27 -12.92 -38.33 4.70
C ALA A 27 -13.44 -37.42 5.82
N TYR A 28 -13.21 -37.79 7.08
CA TYR A 28 -13.57 -36.99 8.24
C TYR A 28 -12.86 -35.63 8.27
N LEU A 29 -11.56 -35.59 7.94
CA LEU A 29 -10.80 -34.35 7.82
C LEU A 29 -11.38 -33.45 6.73
N ASN A 30 -11.69 -34.01 5.57
CA ASN A 30 -12.28 -33.26 4.45
C ASN A 30 -13.66 -32.66 4.81
N ASP A 31 -14.47 -33.41 5.55
CA ASP A 31 -15.78 -32.96 6.04
C ASP A 31 -15.66 -31.94 7.20
N SER A 32 -14.51 -31.94 7.88
CA SER A 32 -14.20 -30.98 8.96
C SER A 32 -13.63 -29.64 8.44
N LEU A 33 -13.46 -29.48 7.12
CA LEU A 33 -12.99 -28.24 6.54
C LEU A 33 -14.04 -27.13 6.71
N LEU A 34 -13.65 -26.06 7.36
CA LEU A 34 -14.42 -24.80 7.36
C LEU A 34 -14.26 -24.14 5.99
N LYS A 35 -15.40 -23.85 5.36
CA LYS A 35 -15.44 -23.18 4.05
C LYS A 35 -16.20 -21.88 4.19
N GLY A 36 -15.62 -20.80 3.66
CA GLY A 36 -16.26 -19.49 3.67
C GLY A 36 -15.23 -18.36 3.75
N GLU A 37 -15.70 -17.15 3.56
CA GLU A 37 -14.91 -15.95 3.76
C GLU A 37 -14.82 -15.68 5.25
N TYR A 38 -13.61 -15.75 5.80
CA TYR A 38 -13.38 -15.48 7.20
C TYR A 38 -13.02 -14.01 7.48
N LEU A 39 -12.39 -13.36 6.52
CA LEU A 39 -11.97 -11.96 6.58
C LEU A 39 -12.22 -11.31 5.22
N SER A 40 -12.90 -10.17 5.22
CA SER A 40 -12.94 -9.26 4.06
C SER A 40 -12.31 -7.92 4.40
N ALA A 41 -11.63 -7.34 3.41
CA ALA A 41 -11.04 -6.01 3.51
C ALA A 41 -11.54 -5.15 2.35
N LYS A 42 -12.04 -3.96 2.67
CA LYS A 42 -12.41 -2.94 1.67
C LYS A 42 -11.57 -1.70 1.90
N MET A 43 -10.83 -1.30 0.87
CA MET A 43 -10.09 -0.05 0.86
C MET A 43 -10.70 0.91 -0.14
N THR A 44 -10.90 2.15 0.27
CA THR A 44 -11.43 3.23 -0.57
C THR A 44 -10.49 4.42 -0.47
N SER A 45 -10.08 4.93 -1.62
CA SER A 45 -9.29 6.16 -1.71
C SER A 45 -10.04 7.16 -2.59
N THR A 46 -10.21 8.36 -2.07
CA THR A 46 -10.83 9.47 -2.79
C THR A 46 -9.85 10.63 -2.79
N ALA A 47 -9.47 11.10 -3.98
CA ALA A 47 -8.51 12.20 -4.14
C ALA A 47 -9.06 13.27 -5.05
N VAL A 48 -8.68 14.51 -4.72
CA VAL A 48 -8.86 15.69 -5.57
C VAL A 48 -7.54 16.41 -5.65
N ASP A 49 -7.11 16.73 -6.84
CA ASP A 49 -5.89 17.49 -7.09
C ASP A 49 -6.11 18.66 -8.05
N ALA A 50 -5.24 19.65 -7.93
CA ALA A 50 -5.17 20.78 -8.84
C ALA A 50 -3.71 21.12 -9.13
N LYS A 51 -3.42 21.38 -10.41
CA LYS A 51 -2.07 21.75 -10.87
C LYS A 51 -2.17 22.91 -11.86
N ILE A 52 -1.27 23.87 -11.71
CA ILE A 52 -1.04 24.93 -12.70
C ILE A 52 0.41 24.87 -13.14
N SER A 53 0.64 25.07 -14.43
CA SER A 53 1.98 25.12 -15.01
C SER A 53 2.09 26.27 -16.00
N ARG A 54 3.29 26.85 -16.09
CA ARG A 54 3.61 27.90 -17.04
C ARG A 54 5.11 27.99 -17.31
N GLU A 55 5.46 28.60 -18.41
CA GLU A 55 6.80 29.07 -18.66
C GLU A 55 7.02 30.39 -17.90
N LEU A 56 8.15 30.51 -17.19
CA LEU A 56 8.49 31.70 -16.39
C LEU A 56 9.22 32.75 -17.22
N PHE A 57 10.34 32.33 -17.83
CA PHE A 57 11.18 33.16 -18.67
C PHE A 57 12.03 32.28 -19.59
N ASN A 58 12.61 32.88 -20.62
CA ASN A 58 13.47 32.19 -21.56
C ASN A 58 14.95 32.36 -21.20
N LEU A 59 15.66 31.23 -21.17
CA LEU A 59 17.13 31.17 -21.20
C LEU A 59 17.59 30.98 -22.65
N PRO A 60 18.88 31.18 -22.97
CA PRO A 60 19.41 30.91 -24.30
C PRO A 60 19.21 29.49 -24.81
N ALA A 61 18.96 28.55 -23.91
CA ALA A 61 18.75 27.15 -24.20
C ALA A 61 17.27 26.74 -24.31
N GLY A 62 16.34 27.60 -23.90
CA GLY A 62 14.89 27.34 -23.92
C GLY A 62 14.16 27.98 -22.74
N ALA A 63 12.86 27.76 -22.69
CA ALA A 63 12.00 28.28 -21.62
C ALA A 63 12.19 27.50 -20.33
N VAL A 64 12.20 28.23 -19.20
CA VAL A 64 12.15 27.63 -17.84
C VAL A 64 10.70 27.30 -17.54
N GLY A 65 10.39 26.00 -17.40
CA GLY A 65 9.09 25.49 -17.03
C GLY A 65 8.92 25.43 -15.54
N PHE A 66 7.77 25.89 -15.03
CA PHE A 66 7.39 25.79 -13.61
C PHE A 66 6.00 25.20 -13.48
N ALA A 67 5.81 24.33 -12.49
CA ALA A 67 4.53 23.83 -12.09
C ALA A 67 4.40 23.81 -10.57
N VAL A 68 3.19 24.06 -10.08
CA VAL A 68 2.82 23.94 -8.68
C VAL A 68 1.44 23.30 -8.60
N GLY A 69 1.22 22.47 -7.61
CA GLY A 69 -0.05 21.81 -7.40
C GLY A 69 -0.27 21.43 -5.94
N THR A 70 -1.51 21.06 -5.69
CA THR A 70 -1.97 20.57 -4.38
C THR A 70 -2.83 19.33 -4.58
N GLU A 71 -2.84 18.45 -3.59
CA GLU A 71 -3.65 17.24 -3.54
C GLU A 71 -4.29 17.13 -2.17
N PHE A 72 -5.53 16.73 -2.13
CA PHE A 72 -6.21 16.27 -0.93
C PHE A 72 -6.73 14.87 -1.17
N ARG A 73 -6.41 13.93 -0.25
CA ARG A 73 -6.81 12.54 -0.34
C ARG A 73 -7.36 12.03 0.98
N ASN A 74 -8.45 11.28 0.91
CA ASN A 74 -9.01 10.54 2.02
C ASN A 74 -8.93 9.04 1.72
N ASP A 75 -8.20 8.31 2.54
CA ASP A 75 -8.09 6.86 2.50
C ASP A 75 -8.89 6.26 3.65
N LYS A 76 -9.69 5.22 3.35
CA LYS A 76 -10.47 4.45 4.33
C LYS A 76 -10.19 2.98 4.16
N ALA A 77 -10.10 2.26 5.26
CA ALA A 77 -10.01 0.80 5.31
C ALA A 77 -11.06 0.25 6.26
N GLU A 78 -11.73 -0.81 5.85
CA GLU A 78 -12.71 -1.55 6.63
C GLU A 78 -12.34 -3.03 6.58
N TYR A 79 -12.24 -3.65 7.74
CA TYR A 79 -11.94 -5.07 7.91
C TYR A 79 -13.09 -5.72 8.64
N ASN A 80 -13.73 -6.71 8.01
CA ASN A 80 -14.86 -7.44 8.56
C ASN A 80 -14.47 -8.90 8.76
N VAL A 81 -14.62 -9.39 9.99
CA VAL A 81 -14.29 -10.75 10.41
C VAL A 81 -15.57 -11.53 10.59
N ASN A 82 -15.68 -12.67 9.94
CA ASN A 82 -16.74 -13.64 10.22
C ASN A 82 -16.38 -14.42 11.49
N ARG A 83 -16.91 -13.96 12.63
CA ARG A 83 -16.60 -14.52 13.95
C ARG A 83 -17.06 -15.96 14.12
N ASP A 84 -18.12 -16.37 13.42
CA ASP A 84 -18.63 -17.74 13.50
C ASP A 84 -17.63 -18.72 12.86
N LEU A 85 -17.02 -18.34 11.74
CA LEU A 85 -15.96 -19.12 11.12
C LEU A 85 -14.65 -19.01 11.89
N ALA A 86 -14.29 -17.81 12.32
CA ALA A 86 -13.04 -17.55 13.05
C ALA A 86 -13.00 -18.31 14.38
N GLY A 87 -14.12 -18.31 15.14
CA GLY A 87 -14.22 -19.00 16.43
C GLY A 87 -14.19 -20.54 16.34
N GLN A 88 -14.45 -21.10 15.15
CA GLN A 88 -14.40 -22.54 14.92
C GLN A 88 -13.04 -23.01 14.36
N ALA A 89 -12.17 -22.10 13.97
CA ALA A 89 -10.91 -22.44 13.33
C ALA A 89 -9.86 -22.93 14.32
N SER A 90 -9.19 -24.05 13.99
CA SER A 90 -8.10 -24.63 14.77
C SER A 90 -6.76 -23.89 14.56
N SER A 91 -6.79 -22.55 14.52
CA SER A 91 -5.60 -21.72 14.34
C SER A 91 -5.59 -20.62 15.38
N SER A 92 -4.46 -20.45 16.05
CA SER A 92 -4.30 -19.42 17.07
C SER A 92 -4.47 -18.01 16.48
N GLY A 93 -5.16 -17.15 17.22
CA GLY A 93 -5.35 -15.74 16.88
C GLY A 93 -6.61 -15.43 16.04
N TYR A 94 -7.20 -16.39 15.34
CA TYR A 94 -8.40 -16.11 14.53
C TYR A 94 -9.66 -15.85 15.37
N ALA A 95 -9.82 -16.54 16.49
CA ALA A 95 -10.97 -16.38 17.37
C ALA A 95 -11.04 -14.99 18.03
N GLU A 96 -9.90 -14.31 18.16
CA GLU A 96 -9.78 -12.99 18.78
C GLU A 96 -9.89 -11.84 17.78
N ALA A 97 -9.82 -12.12 16.48
CA ALA A 97 -9.92 -11.13 15.43
C ALA A 97 -11.26 -10.38 15.50
N GLN A 98 -11.22 -9.06 15.36
CA GLN A 98 -12.38 -8.19 15.45
C GLN A 98 -12.52 -7.34 14.20
N ASN A 99 -13.74 -6.85 13.97
CA ASN A 99 -13.96 -5.84 12.94
C ASN A 99 -13.19 -4.57 13.30
N GLN A 100 -12.42 -4.07 12.33
CA GLN A 100 -11.61 -2.88 12.47
C GLN A 100 -11.89 -1.92 11.31
N SER A 101 -11.72 -0.64 11.56
CA SER A 101 -11.78 0.37 10.51
C SER A 101 -10.81 1.50 10.82
N GLY A 102 -10.29 2.11 9.78
CA GLY A 102 -9.41 3.27 9.90
C GLY A 102 -9.60 4.23 8.73
N SER A 103 -9.26 5.48 8.96
CA SER A 103 -9.25 6.49 7.91
C SER A 103 -8.09 7.44 8.08
N ARG A 104 -7.62 7.98 6.95
CA ARG A 104 -6.50 8.92 6.91
C ARG A 104 -6.81 10.02 5.92
N ASN A 105 -6.53 11.26 6.33
CA ASN A 105 -6.52 12.41 5.46
C ASN A 105 -5.08 12.80 5.14
N ILE A 106 -4.82 13.08 3.87
CA ILE A 106 -3.52 13.47 3.36
C ILE A 106 -3.72 14.76 2.58
N SER A 107 -2.96 15.78 2.94
CA SER A 107 -2.88 17.04 2.19
C SER A 107 -1.47 17.20 1.67
N ALA A 108 -1.31 17.53 0.40
CA ALA A 108 0.01 17.71 -0.20
C ALA A 108 0.08 18.98 -1.02
N ILE A 109 1.28 19.56 -1.05
CA ILE A 109 1.68 20.60 -1.98
C ILE A 109 2.96 20.14 -2.68
N PHE A 110 3.03 20.39 -3.97
CA PHE A 110 4.21 20.05 -4.75
C PHE A 110 4.57 21.14 -5.76
N SER A 111 5.84 21.21 -6.12
CA SER A 111 6.34 22.10 -7.15
C SER A 111 7.40 21.42 -8.00
N GLU A 112 7.48 21.81 -9.25
CA GLU A 112 8.44 21.31 -10.22
C GLU A 112 9.02 22.48 -11.02
N LEU A 113 10.32 22.44 -11.28
CA LEU A 113 11.05 23.42 -12.10
C LEU A 113 11.89 22.65 -13.11
N SER A 114 11.73 22.97 -14.39
CA SER A 114 12.56 22.47 -15.48
C SER A 114 13.40 23.61 -16.05
N VAL A 115 14.72 23.46 -16.00
CA VAL A 115 15.69 24.49 -16.39
C VAL A 115 16.55 23.95 -17.52
N PRO A 116 16.38 24.41 -18.77
CA PRO A 116 17.30 24.14 -19.85
C PRO A 116 18.58 24.95 -19.67
N VAL A 117 19.62 24.34 -19.08
CA VAL A 117 20.89 25.02 -18.76
C VAL A 117 21.68 25.37 -20.03
N VAL A 118 21.79 24.40 -20.94
CA VAL A 118 22.28 24.54 -22.30
C VAL A 118 21.44 23.65 -23.24
N LYS A 119 21.56 23.82 -24.55
CA LYS A 119 20.67 23.14 -25.55
C LYS A 119 20.54 21.63 -25.37
N ASN A 120 21.53 20.98 -24.78
CA ASN A 120 21.57 19.53 -24.58
C ASN A 120 21.60 19.09 -23.12
N LEU A 121 21.45 20.02 -22.17
CA LEU A 121 21.47 19.77 -20.73
C LEU A 121 20.27 20.43 -20.07
N GLU A 122 19.46 19.63 -19.43
CA GLU A 122 18.28 20.03 -18.65
C GLU A 122 18.43 19.59 -17.21
N LEU A 123 18.14 20.50 -16.28
CA LEU A 123 18.04 20.26 -14.85
C LEU A 123 16.57 20.28 -14.45
N SER A 124 16.12 19.24 -13.76
CA SER A 124 14.79 19.19 -13.16
C SER A 124 14.89 19.20 -11.64
N LEU A 125 14.16 20.10 -11.01
CA LEU A 125 14.04 20.21 -9.56
C LEU A 125 12.58 19.98 -9.21
N ALA A 126 12.32 19.18 -8.17
CA ALA A 126 10.98 19.03 -7.65
C ALA A 126 11.02 18.92 -6.13
N ALA A 127 9.95 19.33 -5.51
CA ALA A 127 9.74 19.18 -4.07
C ALA A 127 8.28 18.88 -3.81
N ARG A 128 8.02 17.95 -2.90
CA ARG A 128 6.69 17.61 -2.41
C ARG A 128 6.70 17.57 -0.90
N TYR A 129 5.71 18.21 -0.32
CA TYR A 129 5.41 18.13 1.10
C TYR A 129 4.04 17.49 1.29
N ASP A 130 4.00 16.38 2.03
CA ASP A 130 2.79 15.66 2.40
C ASP A 130 2.56 15.81 3.90
N HIS A 131 1.32 16.08 4.29
CA HIS A 131 0.87 16.09 5.67
C HIS A 131 -0.20 15.04 5.87
N TYR A 132 0.07 14.09 6.75
CA TYR A 132 -0.82 13.02 7.16
C TYR A 132 -1.39 13.38 8.54
N ASN A 133 -2.71 13.24 8.73
CA ASN A 133 -3.33 13.55 10.02
C ASN A 133 -2.92 12.62 11.18
N ASP A 134 -2.33 11.48 10.89
CA ASP A 134 -1.95 10.43 11.85
C ASP A 134 -0.43 10.28 12.07
N VAL A 135 0.39 10.53 11.06
CA VAL A 135 1.86 10.32 11.13
C VAL A 135 2.67 11.60 10.90
N GLY A 136 2.00 12.74 10.67
CA GLY A 136 2.67 14.03 10.53
C GLY A 136 3.13 14.35 9.12
N GLY A 137 4.16 15.20 8.99
CA GLY A 137 4.64 15.75 7.73
C GLY A 137 5.83 15.01 7.14
N SER A 138 5.92 14.99 5.81
CA SER A 138 7.07 14.46 5.07
C SER A 138 7.45 15.39 3.93
N PHE A 139 8.74 15.72 3.81
CA PHE A 139 9.29 16.54 2.74
C PHE A 139 10.20 15.72 1.85
N ASN A 140 9.91 15.70 0.56
CA ASN A 140 10.56 14.84 -0.43
C ASN A 140 11.08 15.69 -1.60
N PRO A 141 12.34 16.13 -1.59
CA PRO A 141 12.99 16.79 -2.70
C PRO A 141 13.48 15.79 -3.75
N LYS A 142 13.54 16.25 -4.99
CA LYS A 142 14.10 15.54 -6.13
C LYS A 142 14.94 16.48 -7.00
N VAL A 143 16.08 15.99 -7.44
CA VAL A 143 16.95 16.62 -8.45
C VAL A 143 17.17 15.63 -9.57
N GLY A 144 17.01 16.06 -10.80
CA GLY A 144 17.25 15.25 -11.99
C GLY A 144 18.09 16.01 -13.01
N VAL A 145 18.91 15.29 -13.73
CA VAL A 145 19.74 15.81 -14.83
C VAL A 145 19.49 14.95 -16.06
N ARG A 146 19.22 15.59 -17.17
CA ARG A 146 19.14 14.99 -18.51
C ARG A 146 20.19 15.64 -19.39
N TRP A 147 21.16 14.85 -19.87
CA TRP A 147 22.24 15.32 -20.74
C TRP A 147 22.32 14.49 -22.00
N GLN A 148 22.28 15.17 -23.14
CA GLN A 148 22.35 14.55 -24.46
C GLN A 148 23.56 15.11 -25.24
N PRO A 149 24.80 14.63 -24.98
CA PRO A 149 26.00 15.15 -25.60
C PRO A 149 26.02 14.97 -27.12
N THR A 150 25.37 13.92 -27.62
CA THR A 150 25.24 13.68 -29.08
C THR A 150 23.80 13.21 -29.38
N SER A 151 23.42 13.17 -30.65
CA SER A 151 22.12 12.66 -31.07
C SER A 151 21.88 11.18 -30.72
N GLN A 152 22.93 10.41 -30.48
CA GLN A 152 22.89 8.98 -30.22
C GLN A 152 23.03 8.64 -28.73
N VAL A 153 23.51 9.56 -27.88
CA VAL A 153 23.79 9.32 -26.47
C VAL A 153 22.93 10.22 -25.59
N LEU A 154 22.16 9.61 -24.73
CA LEU A 154 21.36 10.29 -23.71
C LEU A 154 21.68 9.72 -22.32
N LEU A 155 22.15 10.57 -21.42
CA LEU A 155 22.43 10.26 -20.02
C LEU A 155 21.36 10.90 -19.14
N ARG A 156 20.87 10.13 -18.16
CA ARG A 156 19.93 10.60 -17.14
C ARG A 156 20.40 10.16 -15.77
N SER A 157 20.33 11.08 -14.82
CA SER A 157 20.57 10.79 -13.41
C SER A 157 19.54 11.50 -12.56
N SER A 158 19.14 10.90 -11.45
CA SER A 158 18.27 11.57 -10.48
C SER A 158 18.60 11.13 -9.08
N TYR A 159 18.41 12.05 -8.14
CA TYR A 159 18.43 11.81 -6.70
C TYR A 159 17.13 12.30 -6.10
N ASN A 160 16.49 11.50 -5.27
CA ASN A 160 15.29 11.86 -4.55
C ASN A 160 15.26 11.18 -3.18
N THR A 161 14.59 11.82 -2.25
CA THR A 161 14.15 11.17 -1.01
C THR A 161 12.71 10.70 -1.17
N GLY A 162 12.31 9.75 -0.34
CA GLY A 162 10.95 9.23 -0.31
C GLY A 162 10.54 8.85 1.11
N PHE A 163 9.28 9.01 1.41
CA PHE A 163 8.66 8.60 2.66
C PHE A 163 7.51 7.64 2.35
N ARG A 164 7.38 6.59 3.14
CA ARG A 164 6.24 5.69 3.11
C ARG A 164 5.59 5.69 4.49
N ALA A 165 4.37 6.22 4.59
CA ALA A 165 3.57 6.10 5.79
C ALA A 165 3.22 4.61 6.06
N PRO A 166 3.07 4.18 7.32
CA PRO A 166 2.47 2.89 7.64
C PRO A 166 1.12 2.74 6.94
N THR A 167 0.79 1.55 6.50
CA THR A 167 -0.51 1.30 5.88
C THR A 167 -1.64 1.37 6.91
N LEU A 168 -2.88 1.58 6.47
CA LEU A 168 -4.03 1.49 7.39
C LEU A 168 -4.19 0.08 7.97
N TYR A 169 -3.69 -0.94 7.27
CA TYR A 169 -3.63 -2.30 7.80
C TYR A 169 -2.62 -2.42 8.96
N ASP A 170 -1.44 -1.80 8.84
CA ASP A 170 -0.42 -1.82 9.90
C ASP A 170 -0.91 -1.12 11.19
N LEU A 171 -1.84 -0.15 11.05
CA LEU A 171 -2.37 0.63 12.16
C LEU A 171 -3.70 0.11 12.70
N HIS A 172 -4.53 -0.51 11.86
CA HIS A 172 -5.92 -0.87 12.15
C HIS A 172 -6.30 -2.27 11.65
N GLY A 173 -5.36 -3.09 11.19
CA GLY A 173 -5.62 -4.48 10.81
C GLY A 173 -6.05 -5.33 12.00
N PRO A 174 -6.91 -6.33 11.81
CA PRO A 174 -7.35 -7.26 12.85
C PRO A 174 -6.27 -8.25 13.24
#